data_9d93b416d4554ecc13d8dd5a73384a2d
#
_entry.id   9d93b416d4554ecc13d8dd5a73384a2d
#
_cell.length_a   1.000
_cell.length_b   1.000
_cell.length_c   1.000
_cell.angle_alpha   90.00
_cell.angle_beta   90.00
_cell.angle_gamma   90.00
#
_symmetry.space_group_name_H-M   'P 1'
#
loop_
_entity.id
_entity.type
_entity.pdbx_description
1 polymer ?
#
loop_
_entity_poly.entity_id
_entity_poly.type
_entity_poly.pdbx_seq_one_letter_code
_entity_poly.pdbx_strand_id
1 'polypeptide(L)'
;MSVTTAPAPTTLPADTKPGQGQSPRRWYLRALSTTVTVLISLVAVLTIAIAIGSRTSADGQRVVFGHPVMTIISGSMTPTIAVGDIVVDAPVTAAQASHFHVGQIISFRAAPGSPEIVTHRIVAVRVQDGAVSYITKGDANNSADSTPRPASDVIGLYSFSIPRGGYVIVAMHTPRVIGMLLTSALLWIVAGVLFRIAARQENS
;
A
#
# COMPACT_ATOMS: atom_id res chain seq x y z
N MET A 1 -76.10 66.39 3.05
CA MET A 1 -75.83 64.99 3.38
C MET A 1 -74.50 64.64 2.73
N SER A 2 -73.45 64.73 3.52
CA SER A 2 -72.10 64.34 3.05
C SER A 2 -71.73 62.93 3.57
N VAL A 3 -71.56 62.06 2.63
CA VAL A 3 -71.14 60.64 2.93
C VAL A 3 -69.63 60.58 3.00
N THR A 4 -69.11 60.34 4.19
CA THR A 4 -67.66 60.16 4.42
C THR A 4 -67.31 58.70 4.11
N THR A 5 -66.54 58.48 3.11
CA THR A 5 -66.04 57.14 2.70
C THR A 5 -64.81 56.83 3.53
N ALA A 6 -64.84 55.72 4.31
CA ALA A 6 -63.73 55.23 5.10
C ALA A 6 -62.65 54.61 4.20
N PRO A 7 -61.36 54.78 4.51
CA PRO A 7 -60.28 54.12 3.70
C PRO A 7 -60.24 52.62 3.95
N ALA A 8 -59.91 51.85 2.87
CA ALA A 8 -59.76 50.44 2.89
C ALA A 8 -58.53 49.99 3.72
N PRO A 9 -58.54 48.80 4.36
CA PRO A 9 -57.43 48.34 5.15
C PRO A 9 -56.23 48.00 4.23
N THR A 10 -55.08 48.59 4.56
CA THR A 10 -53.79 48.29 3.94
C THR A 10 -53.37 46.85 4.32
N THR A 11 -53.38 45.94 3.36
CA THR A 11 -52.80 44.59 3.51
C THR A 11 -51.29 44.71 3.63
N LEU A 12 -50.73 44.34 4.76
CA LEU A 12 -49.29 44.18 4.97
C LEU A 12 -48.75 43.07 4.03
N PRO A 13 -47.59 43.25 3.40
CA PRO A 13 -46.99 42.21 2.58
C PRO A 13 -46.60 41.04 3.43
N ALA A 14 -46.93 39.84 2.94
CA ALA A 14 -46.62 38.56 3.55
C ALA A 14 -45.11 38.45 3.88
N ASP A 15 -44.87 38.11 5.11
CA ASP A 15 -43.58 37.86 5.72
C ASP A 15 -42.82 36.80 4.86
N THR A 16 -41.91 37.24 4.03
CA THR A 16 -40.99 36.39 3.29
C THR A 16 -40.00 35.81 4.31
N LYS A 17 -40.24 34.58 4.72
CA LYS A 17 -39.29 33.84 5.54
C LYS A 17 -37.90 33.91 4.89
N PRO A 18 -36.86 34.38 5.61
CA PRO A 18 -35.51 34.38 5.07
C PRO A 18 -35.14 32.92 4.78
N GLY A 19 -34.73 32.67 3.54
CA GLY A 19 -34.25 31.33 3.11
C GLY A 19 -33.21 30.84 4.10
N GLN A 20 -33.45 29.66 4.63
CA GLN A 20 -32.49 28.96 5.53
C GLN A 20 -31.21 28.67 4.76
N GLY A 21 -30.33 29.67 4.67
CA GLY A 21 -28.96 29.50 4.22
C GLY A 21 -28.29 28.45 5.11
N GLN A 22 -28.00 27.30 4.55
CA GLN A 22 -27.26 26.27 5.27
C GLN A 22 -25.95 26.90 5.75
N SER A 23 -25.72 26.91 7.06
CA SER A 23 -24.55 27.55 7.65
C SER A 23 -23.28 26.93 6.99
N PRO A 24 -22.31 27.75 6.55
CA PRO A 24 -21.13 27.30 5.86
C PRO A 24 -20.35 26.20 6.64
N ARG A 25 -20.46 26.23 7.96
CA ARG A 25 -19.85 25.24 8.87
C ARG A 25 -20.38 23.82 8.65
N ARG A 26 -21.68 23.64 8.35
CA ARG A 26 -22.28 22.31 8.13
C ARG A 26 -21.84 21.69 6.81
N TRP A 27 -21.58 22.51 5.79
CA TRP A 27 -21.07 22.03 4.51
C TRP A 27 -19.63 21.49 4.63
N TYR A 28 -18.72 22.21 5.33
CA TYR A 28 -17.35 21.73 5.56
C TYR A 28 -17.31 20.41 6.33
N LEU A 29 -18.14 20.24 7.37
CA LEU A 29 -18.19 19.00 8.14
C LEU A 29 -18.70 17.83 7.30
N ARG A 30 -19.68 18.04 6.43
CA ARG A 30 -20.15 17.02 5.49
C ARG A 30 -19.08 16.66 4.46
N ALA A 31 -18.46 17.65 3.85
CA ALA A 31 -17.37 17.44 2.90
C ALA A 31 -16.20 16.66 3.55
N LEU A 32 -15.77 17.08 4.75
CA LEU A 32 -14.70 16.41 5.48
C LEU A 32 -15.05 14.94 5.80
N SER A 33 -16.27 14.68 6.32
CA SER A 33 -16.69 13.30 6.62
C SER A 33 -16.75 12.44 5.37
N THR A 34 -17.25 12.97 4.25
CA THR A 34 -17.29 12.23 2.98
C THR A 34 -15.87 11.92 2.48
N THR A 35 -14.96 12.89 2.52
CA THR A 35 -13.56 12.69 2.10
C THR A 35 -12.88 11.62 2.94
N VAL A 36 -13.04 11.67 4.27
CA VAL A 36 -12.47 10.66 5.18
C VAL A 36 -13.07 9.28 4.92
N THR A 37 -14.38 9.18 4.70
CA THR A 37 -15.03 7.90 4.37
C THR A 37 -14.50 7.31 3.07
N VAL A 38 -14.39 8.14 2.03
CA VAL A 38 -13.84 7.71 0.73
C VAL A 38 -12.40 7.23 0.88
N LEU A 39 -11.58 7.97 1.64
CA LEU A 39 -10.17 7.58 1.86
C LEU A 39 -10.05 6.23 2.60
N ILE A 40 -10.83 6.04 3.67
CA ILE A 40 -10.87 4.77 4.42
C ILE A 40 -11.35 3.63 3.53
N SER A 41 -12.39 3.85 2.74
CA SER A 41 -12.91 2.84 1.80
C SER A 41 -11.86 2.47 0.74
N LEU A 42 -11.14 3.45 0.21
CA LEU A 42 -10.05 3.23 -0.74
C LEU A 42 -8.92 2.39 -0.14
N VAL A 43 -8.50 2.70 1.09
CA VAL A 43 -7.48 1.92 1.83
C VAL A 43 -7.98 0.49 2.08
N ALA A 44 -9.23 0.33 2.48
CA ALA A 44 -9.82 -0.99 2.70
C ALA A 44 -9.87 -1.83 1.41
N VAL A 45 -10.31 -1.24 0.30
CA VAL A 45 -10.33 -1.90 -1.01
C VAL A 45 -8.93 -2.29 -1.45
N LEU A 46 -7.96 -1.39 -1.31
CA LEU A 46 -6.56 -1.68 -1.65
C LEU A 46 -6.00 -2.83 -0.80
N THR A 47 -6.27 -2.82 0.51
CA THR A 47 -5.84 -3.88 1.42
C THR A 47 -6.44 -5.23 1.04
N ILE A 48 -7.73 -5.26 0.71
CA ILE A 48 -8.42 -6.47 0.25
C ILE A 48 -7.84 -6.94 -1.09
N ALA A 49 -7.59 -6.04 -2.03
CA ALA A 49 -7.01 -6.36 -3.34
C ALA A 49 -5.61 -6.97 -3.18
N ILE A 50 -4.77 -6.40 -2.31
CA ILE A 50 -3.44 -6.96 -1.98
C ILE A 50 -3.59 -8.33 -1.31
N ALA A 51 -4.52 -8.49 -0.37
CA ALA A 51 -4.74 -9.77 0.30
C ALA A 51 -5.19 -10.87 -0.67
N ILE A 52 -6.08 -10.56 -1.60
CA ILE A 52 -6.53 -11.50 -2.64
C ILE A 52 -5.41 -11.79 -3.65
N GLY A 53 -4.64 -10.77 -4.03
CA GLY A 53 -3.55 -10.89 -5.00
C GLY A 53 -2.26 -11.51 -4.41
N SER A 54 -2.16 -11.60 -3.08
CA SER A 54 -1.00 -12.20 -2.43
C SER A 54 -1.18 -13.71 -2.26
N ARG A 55 -0.17 -14.47 -2.68
CA ARG A 55 -0.11 -15.91 -2.51
C ARG A 55 1.26 -16.27 -1.95
N THR A 56 1.30 -17.37 -1.20
CA THR A 56 2.57 -18.01 -0.87
C THR A 56 2.78 -19.10 -1.89
N SER A 57 3.91 -19.08 -2.60
CA SER A 57 4.26 -20.15 -3.54
C SER A 57 4.54 -21.44 -2.77
N ALA A 58 4.55 -22.58 -3.47
CA ALA A 58 4.87 -23.87 -2.89
C ALA A 58 6.21 -23.87 -2.12
N ASP A 59 7.10 -22.98 -2.51
CA ASP A 59 8.43 -22.81 -1.92
C ASP A 59 8.47 -21.82 -0.74
N GLY A 60 7.32 -21.38 -0.22
CA GLY A 60 7.23 -20.46 0.92
C GLY A 60 7.47 -18.98 0.60
N GLN A 61 7.72 -18.63 -0.66
CA GLN A 61 7.96 -17.26 -1.08
C GLN A 61 6.63 -16.48 -1.20
N ARG A 62 6.63 -15.22 -0.77
CA ARG A 62 5.49 -14.31 -0.98
C ARG A 62 5.48 -13.78 -2.40
N VAL A 63 4.34 -13.95 -3.07
CA VAL A 63 4.08 -13.46 -4.41
C VAL A 63 2.86 -12.54 -4.35
N VAL A 64 2.98 -11.33 -4.85
CA VAL A 64 1.90 -10.33 -4.92
C VAL A 64 1.65 -10.01 -6.38
N PHE A 65 0.45 -10.28 -6.87
CA PHE A 65 0.07 -10.13 -8.30
C PHE A 65 1.04 -10.79 -9.28
N GLY A 66 1.58 -11.97 -8.91
CA GLY A 66 2.53 -12.71 -9.74
C GLY A 66 3.99 -12.30 -9.59
N HIS A 67 4.29 -11.25 -8.83
CA HIS A 67 5.65 -10.76 -8.58
C HIS A 67 6.18 -11.27 -7.25
N PRO A 68 7.38 -11.86 -7.20
CA PRO A 68 8.08 -12.15 -5.97
C PRO A 68 8.37 -10.86 -5.18
N VAL A 69 7.99 -10.85 -3.90
CA VAL A 69 8.16 -9.68 -3.03
C VAL A 69 8.88 -10.11 -1.76
N MET A 70 9.92 -9.35 -1.38
CA MET A 70 10.71 -9.65 -0.19
C MET A 70 11.17 -8.38 0.53
N THR A 71 11.35 -8.49 1.85
CA THR A 71 11.89 -7.41 2.67
C THR A 71 13.38 -7.62 2.85
N ILE A 72 14.18 -6.61 2.59
CA ILE A 72 15.62 -6.65 2.75
C ILE A 72 15.98 -6.46 4.23
N ILE A 73 16.70 -7.43 4.78
CA ILE A 73 17.10 -7.46 6.19
C ILE A 73 18.60 -7.29 6.40
N SER A 74 19.39 -7.29 5.32
CA SER A 74 20.85 -7.11 5.35
C SER A 74 21.29 -5.92 4.52
N GLY A 75 22.47 -5.35 4.84
CA GLY A 75 23.04 -4.20 4.12
C GLY A 75 23.90 -4.54 2.92
N SER A 76 23.94 -5.81 2.47
CA SER A 76 24.85 -6.26 1.41
C SER A 76 24.66 -5.54 0.07
N MET A 77 23.49 -5.00 -0.20
CA MET A 77 23.17 -4.27 -1.43
C MET A 77 23.17 -2.75 -1.28
N THR A 78 23.63 -2.23 -0.15
CA THR A 78 23.76 -0.79 0.05
C THR A 78 24.87 -0.23 -0.88
N PRO A 79 24.70 0.96 -1.50
CA PRO A 79 23.59 1.89 -1.34
C PRO A 79 22.39 1.63 -2.26
N THR A 80 22.47 0.69 -3.19
CA THR A 80 21.43 0.46 -4.22
C THR A 80 20.10 0.03 -3.60
N ILE A 81 20.13 -0.87 -2.64
CA ILE A 81 18.97 -1.36 -1.90
C ILE A 81 19.33 -1.32 -0.41
N ALA A 82 18.53 -0.62 0.39
CA ALA A 82 18.80 -0.44 1.81
C ALA A 82 18.07 -1.48 2.68
N VAL A 83 18.55 -1.64 3.91
CA VAL A 83 17.83 -2.43 4.93
C VAL A 83 16.45 -1.83 5.18
N GLY A 84 15.44 -2.67 5.21
CA GLY A 84 14.04 -2.26 5.38
C GLY A 84 13.32 -1.91 4.08
N ASP A 85 13.98 -1.94 2.94
CA ASP A 85 13.33 -1.82 1.64
C ASP A 85 12.52 -3.08 1.31
N ILE A 86 11.46 -2.91 0.52
CA ILE A 86 10.77 -4.02 -0.13
C ILE A 86 11.30 -4.11 -1.56
N VAL A 87 11.84 -5.25 -1.91
CA VAL A 87 12.20 -5.58 -3.29
C VAL A 87 11.01 -6.26 -3.97
N VAL A 88 10.73 -5.82 -5.19
CA VAL A 88 9.76 -6.42 -6.10
C VAL A 88 10.50 -6.89 -7.32
N ASP A 89 10.45 -8.20 -7.57
CA ASP A 89 11.11 -8.83 -8.70
C ASP A 89 10.13 -9.12 -9.83
N ALA A 90 10.62 -9.09 -11.06
CA ALA A 90 9.95 -9.70 -12.18
C ALA A 90 10.03 -11.23 -12.04
N PRO A 91 8.91 -11.96 -12.17
CA PRO A 91 8.93 -13.41 -12.18
C PRO A 91 9.71 -13.90 -13.41
N VAL A 92 10.51 -14.94 -13.23
CA VAL A 92 11.34 -15.48 -14.30
C VAL A 92 11.11 -16.97 -14.49
N THR A 93 11.13 -17.42 -15.73
CA THR A 93 11.19 -18.84 -16.08
C THR A 93 12.64 -19.30 -16.13
N ALA A 94 12.88 -20.61 -15.98
CA ALA A 94 14.23 -21.18 -16.09
C ALA A 94 14.93 -20.80 -17.41
N ALA A 95 14.18 -20.73 -18.53
CA ALA A 95 14.69 -20.31 -19.82
C ALA A 95 15.15 -18.86 -19.79
N GLN A 96 14.37 -17.94 -19.24
CA GLN A 96 14.74 -16.53 -19.11
C GLN A 96 15.92 -16.33 -18.16
N ALA A 97 15.95 -17.11 -17.06
CA ALA A 97 17.03 -17.03 -16.09
C ALA A 97 18.40 -17.41 -16.68
N SER A 98 18.45 -18.14 -17.79
CA SER A 98 19.69 -18.51 -18.49
C SER A 98 20.27 -17.39 -19.36
N HIS A 99 19.58 -16.27 -19.53
CA HIS A 99 19.97 -15.16 -20.42
C HIS A 99 20.34 -13.87 -19.68
N PHE A 100 20.54 -13.91 -18.38
CA PHE A 100 20.93 -12.73 -17.62
C PHE A 100 22.39 -12.37 -17.83
N HIS A 101 22.70 -11.09 -17.63
CA HIS A 101 24.03 -10.54 -17.90
C HIS A 101 24.61 -9.84 -16.67
N VAL A 102 25.91 -9.61 -16.73
CA VAL A 102 26.64 -8.83 -15.71
C VAL A 102 25.96 -7.46 -15.51
N GLY A 103 25.85 -7.07 -14.26
CA GLY A 103 25.23 -5.82 -13.83
C GLY A 103 23.78 -5.96 -13.39
N GLN A 104 23.04 -7.00 -13.83
CA GLN A 104 21.69 -7.26 -13.35
C GLN A 104 21.68 -7.74 -11.89
N ILE A 105 20.63 -7.38 -11.17
CA ILE A 105 20.42 -7.81 -9.78
C ILE A 105 19.40 -8.94 -9.83
N ILE A 106 19.72 -10.05 -9.20
CA ILE A 106 18.86 -11.25 -9.12
C ILE A 106 18.62 -11.65 -7.68
N SER A 107 17.46 -12.22 -7.44
CA SER A 107 17.13 -12.88 -6.18
C SER A 107 17.18 -14.40 -6.37
N PHE A 108 17.84 -15.09 -5.47
CA PHE A 108 18.06 -16.53 -5.53
C PHE A 108 18.06 -17.14 -4.14
N ARG A 109 17.93 -18.46 -4.03
CA ARG A 109 18.00 -19.17 -2.75
C ARG A 109 19.44 -19.26 -2.26
N ALA A 110 19.64 -19.01 -0.97
CA ALA A 110 20.98 -19.12 -0.33
C ALA A 110 21.60 -20.51 -0.48
N ALA A 111 20.75 -21.56 -0.39
CA ALA A 111 21.11 -22.95 -0.65
C ALA A 111 19.89 -23.71 -1.19
N PRO A 112 20.07 -24.84 -1.86
CA PRO A 112 18.96 -25.69 -2.30
C PRO A 112 18.03 -26.04 -1.12
N GLY A 113 16.72 -25.75 -1.27
CA GLY A 113 15.70 -25.97 -0.23
C GLY A 113 15.72 -24.98 0.94
N SER A 114 16.64 -24.02 0.99
CA SER A 114 16.65 -22.97 2.01
C SER A 114 15.46 -22.01 1.81
N PRO A 115 14.78 -21.61 2.88
CA PRO A 115 13.80 -20.52 2.83
C PRO A 115 14.46 -19.14 2.67
N GLU A 116 15.76 -19.06 2.91
CA GLU A 116 16.52 -17.81 2.83
C GLU A 116 16.73 -17.39 1.38
N ILE A 117 16.36 -16.14 1.08
CA ILE A 117 16.54 -15.54 -0.23
C ILE A 117 17.58 -14.44 -0.13
N VAL A 118 18.52 -14.46 -1.08
CA VAL A 118 19.60 -13.49 -1.22
C VAL A 118 19.37 -12.71 -2.51
N THR A 119 19.58 -11.41 -2.44
CA THR A 119 19.50 -10.50 -3.61
C THR A 119 20.86 -9.88 -3.82
N HIS A 120 21.53 -10.23 -4.92
CA HIS A 120 22.88 -9.75 -5.25
C HIS A 120 22.98 -9.41 -6.74
N ARG A 121 24.04 -8.68 -7.10
CA ARG A 121 24.35 -8.30 -8.48
C ARG A 121 25.20 -9.36 -9.16
N ILE A 122 24.88 -9.67 -10.42
CA ILE A 122 25.72 -10.53 -11.27
C ILE A 122 27.01 -9.79 -11.61
N VAL A 123 28.15 -10.38 -11.26
CA VAL A 123 29.47 -9.85 -11.59
C VAL A 123 30.20 -10.68 -12.64
N ALA A 124 29.80 -11.94 -12.82
CA ALA A 124 30.27 -12.77 -13.92
C ALA A 124 29.24 -13.84 -14.30
N VAL A 125 29.27 -14.26 -15.56
CA VAL A 125 28.46 -15.36 -16.08
C VAL A 125 29.41 -16.50 -16.45
N ARG A 126 29.07 -17.72 -16.06
CA ARG A 126 29.80 -18.96 -16.42
C ARG A 126 28.87 -19.88 -17.18
N VAL A 127 29.37 -20.42 -18.27
CA VAL A 127 28.71 -21.48 -19.04
C VAL A 127 29.60 -22.70 -19.00
N GLN A 128 29.10 -23.80 -18.47
CA GLN A 128 29.82 -25.06 -18.41
C GLN A 128 28.87 -26.19 -18.81
N ASP A 129 29.25 -26.97 -19.80
CA ASP A 129 28.46 -28.08 -20.35
C ASP A 129 27.02 -27.68 -20.73
N GLY A 130 26.86 -26.46 -21.26
CA GLY A 130 25.56 -25.90 -21.62
C GLY A 130 24.74 -25.36 -20.43
N ALA A 131 25.20 -25.53 -19.20
CA ALA A 131 24.56 -24.98 -17.98
C ALA A 131 25.09 -23.58 -17.68
N VAL A 132 24.17 -22.65 -17.45
CA VAL A 132 24.48 -21.27 -17.06
C VAL A 132 24.50 -21.14 -15.55
N SER A 133 25.53 -20.49 -15.02
CA SER A 133 25.62 -20.10 -13.61
C SER A 133 26.15 -18.67 -13.48
N TYR A 134 25.82 -18.04 -12.36
CA TYR A 134 26.16 -16.65 -12.05
C TYR A 134 27.10 -16.56 -10.87
N ILE A 135 28.15 -15.75 -11.02
CA ILE A 135 28.90 -15.26 -9.86
C ILE A 135 28.23 -13.95 -9.45
N THR A 136 27.78 -13.92 -8.23
CA THR A 136 27.06 -12.77 -7.66
C THR A 136 27.91 -12.06 -6.62
N LYS A 137 27.55 -10.80 -6.32
CA LYS A 137 28.20 -10.00 -5.30
C LYS A 137 27.21 -8.97 -4.75
N GLY A 138 27.14 -8.81 -3.45
CA GLY A 138 26.48 -7.69 -2.83
C GLY A 138 27.22 -6.39 -3.12
N ASP A 139 26.52 -5.32 -3.41
CA ASP A 139 27.11 -4.03 -3.78
C ASP A 139 28.05 -3.48 -2.67
N ALA A 140 27.72 -3.73 -1.40
CA ALA A 140 28.54 -3.34 -0.25
C ALA A 140 29.61 -4.40 0.13
N ASN A 141 29.62 -5.57 -0.48
CA ASN A 141 30.57 -6.62 -0.12
C ASN A 141 31.94 -6.35 -0.75
N ASN A 142 33.01 -6.76 -0.06
CA ASN A 142 34.38 -6.61 -0.58
C ASN A 142 34.71 -7.65 -1.64
N SER A 143 34.11 -8.85 -1.56
CA SER A 143 34.38 -9.99 -2.45
C SER A 143 33.10 -10.52 -3.08
N ALA A 144 33.25 -11.18 -4.22
CA ALA A 144 32.17 -11.94 -4.82
C ALA A 144 31.80 -13.18 -3.98
N ASP A 145 30.59 -13.67 -4.17
CA ASP A 145 30.12 -14.87 -3.51
C ASP A 145 30.98 -16.08 -3.97
N SER A 146 31.38 -16.93 -3.03
CA SER A 146 32.31 -18.04 -3.30
C SER A 146 31.67 -19.14 -4.15
N THR A 147 30.35 -19.30 -4.08
CA THR A 147 29.62 -20.35 -4.78
C THR A 147 28.86 -19.78 -5.97
N PRO A 148 29.12 -20.29 -7.21
CA PRO A 148 28.33 -19.93 -8.37
C PRO A 148 26.86 -20.33 -8.16
N ARG A 149 25.95 -19.51 -8.65
CA ARG A 149 24.50 -19.75 -8.57
C ARG A 149 23.99 -20.27 -9.90
N PRO A 150 23.49 -21.51 -9.98
CA PRO A 150 22.83 -22.00 -11.18
C PRO A 150 21.64 -21.13 -11.57
N ALA A 151 21.42 -20.98 -12.87
CA ALA A 151 20.27 -20.22 -13.37
C ALA A 151 18.92 -20.78 -12.85
N SER A 152 18.86 -22.08 -12.54
CA SER A 152 17.68 -22.73 -11.94
C SER A 152 17.33 -22.23 -10.54
N ASP A 153 18.30 -21.69 -9.81
CA ASP A 153 18.11 -21.22 -8.42
C ASP A 153 17.59 -19.77 -8.38
N VAL A 154 17.54 -19.10 -9.55
CA VAL A 154 17.06 -17.73 -9.66
C VAL A 154 15.54 -17.70 -9.53
N ILE A 155 15.07 -16.89 -8.59
CA ILE A 155 13.66 -16.72 -8.26
C ILE A 155 13.06 -15.56 -9.04
N GLY A 156 13.84 -14.48 -9.23
CA GLY A 156 13.37 -13.28 -9.89
C GLY A 156 14.50 -12.34 -10.30
N LEU A 157 14.18 -11.47 -11.24
CA LEU A 157 15.00 -10.36 -11.66
C LEU A 157 14.52 -9.09 -10.98
N TYR A 158 15.39 -8.38 -10.30
CA TYR A 158 15.06 -7.12 -9.64
C TYR A 158 14.41 -6.13 -10.62
N SER A 159 13.24 -5.63 -10.26
CA SER A 159 12.52 -4.60 -11.02
C SER A 159 12.65 -3.23 -10.34
N PHE A 160 12.25 -3.15 -9.08
CA PHE A 160 12.34 -1.93 -8.28
C PHE A 160 12.28 -2.25 -6.78
N SER A 161 12.63 -1.26 -5.97
CA SER A 161 12.43 -1.34 -4.52
C SER A 161 11.54 -0.20 -4.02
N ILE A 162 10.82 -0.48 -2.94
CA ILE A 162 10.02 0.50 -2.20
C ILE A 162 10.81 0.85 -0.95
N PRO A 163 11.39 2.06 -0.90
CA PRO A 163 12.23 2.46 0.23
C PRO A 163 11.46 2.40 1.55
N ARG A 164 12.07 1.79 2.57
CA ARG A 164 11.50 1.64 3.93
C ARG A 164 10.13 0.95 4.01
N GLY A 165 9.64 0.36 2.92
CA GLY A 165 8.33 -0.30 2.87
C GLY A 165 8.21 -1.46 3.86
N GLY A 166 9.29 -2.17 4.13
CA GLY A 166 9.37 -3.26 5.09
C GLY A 166 9.03 -2.83 6.52
N TYR A 167 9.44 -1.63 6.94
CA TYR A 167 9.10 -1.09 8.27
C TYR A 167 7.58 -0.89 8.43
N VAL A 168 6.89 -0.48 7.36
CA VAL A 168 5.44 -0.32 7.37
C VAL A 168 4.77 -1.69 7.56
N ILE A 169 5.23 -2.71 6.84
CA ILE A 169 4.71 -4.08 6.98
C ILE A 169 4.89 -4.59 8.41
N VAL A 170 6.10 -4.44 8.96
CA VAL A 170 6.38 -4.87 10.35
C VAL A 170 5.54 -4.09 11.35
N ALA A 171 5.41 -2.77 11.18
CA ALA A 171 4.59 -1.94 12.06
C ALA A 171 3.12 -2.38 12.05
N MET A 172 2.55 -2.67 10.87
CA MET A 172 1.16 -3.11 10.73
C MET A 172 0.88 -4.47 11.37
N HIS A 173 1.90 -5.31 11.58
CA HIS A 173 1.76 -6.60 12.27
C HIS A 173 1.96 -6.50 13.79
N THR A 174 2.34 -5.34 14.32
CA THR A 174 2.47 -5.17 15.76
C THR A 174 1.08 -5.07 16.43
N PRO A 175 0.81 -5.83 17.51
CA PRO A 175 -0.50 -5.80 18.19
C PRO A 175 -0.94 -4.41 18.62
N ARG A 176 0.02 -3.54 18.98
CA ARG A 176 -0.25 -2.15 19.36
C ARG A 176 -0.83 -1.33 18.22
N VAL A 177 -0.26 -1.44 17.00
CA VAL A 177 -0.74 -0.70 15.82
C VAL A 177 -2.10 -1.24 15.38
N ILE A 178 -2.29 -2.56 15.39
CA ILE A 178 -3.59 -3.18 15.11
C ILE A 178 -4.65 -2.67 16.12
N GLY A 179 -4.33 -2.67 17.41
CA GLY A 179 -5.22 -2.15 18.45
C GLY A 179 -5.57 -0.67 18.24
N MET A 180 -4.59 0.18 17.92
CA MET A 180 -4.81 1.58 17.60
C MET A 180 -5.72 1.79 16.38
N LEU A 181 -5.52 1.00 15.32
CA LEU A 181 -6.35 1.08 14.12
C LEU A 181 -7.79 0.65 14.41
N LEU A 182 -7.99 -0.44 15.15
CA LEU A 182 -9.32 -0.91 15.51
C LEU A 182 -10.05 0.07 16.43
N THR A 183 -9.37 0.63 17.44
CA THR A 183 -9.98 1.63 18.34
C THR A 183 -10.30 2.92 17.60
N SER A 184 -9.46 3.40 16.71
CA SER A 184 -9.73 4.59 15.91
C SER A 184 -10.92 4.39 14.97
N ALA A 185 -11.03 3.23 14.34
CA ALA A 185 -12.17 2.88 13.49
C ALA A 185 -13.47 2.81 14.30
N LEU A 186 -13.44 2.20 15.49
CA LEU A 186 -14.59 2.13 16.38
C LEU A 186 -15.05 3.52 16.83
N LEU A 187 -14.12 4.36 17.29
CA LEU A 187 -14.43 5.74 17.68
C LEU A 187 -15.04 6.55 16.54
N TRP A 188 -14.54 6.35 15.32
CA TRP A 188 -15.08 7.02 14.16
C TRP A 188 -16.51 6.57 13.83
N ILE A 189 -16.80 5.25 13.91
CA ILE A 189 -18.15 4.71 13.73
C ILE A 189 -19.10 5.28 14.79
N VAL A 190 -18.70 5.26 16.07
CA VAL A 190 -19.50 5.79 17.17
C VAL A 190 -19.77 7.28 16.97
N ALA A 191 -18.75 8.07 16.64
CA ALA A 191 -18.92 9.50 16.35
C ALA A 191 -19.88 9.75 15.19
N GLY A 192 -19.81 8.95 14.12
CA GLY A 192 -20.71 9.03 12.98
C GLY A 192 -22.17 8.69 13.34
N VAL A 193 -22.37 7.69 14.19
CA VAL A 193 -23.72 7.31 14.67
C VAL A 193 -24.30 8.42 15.56
N LEU A 194 -23.52 8.92 16.54
CA LEU A 194 -23.96 10.00 17.43
C LEU A 194 -24.30 11.27 16.64
N PHE A 195 -23.49 11.64 15.65
CA PHE A 195 -23.77 12.76 14.78
C PHE A 195 -25.08 12.60 14.01
N ARG A 196 -25.39 11.38 13.51
CA ARG A 196 -26.65 11.10 12.81
C ARG A 196 -27.86 11.19 13.74
N ILE A 197 -27.73 10.72 14.99
CA ILE A 197 -28.79 10.78 16.01
C ILE A 197 -29.07 12.26 16.36
N ALA A 198 -28.03 13.04 16.65
CA ALA A 198 -28.15 14.46 16.96
C ALA A 198 -28.80 15.25 15.80
N ALA A 199 -28.41 14.98 14.57
CA ALA A 199 -29.01 15.64 13.41
C ALA A 199 -30.49 15.27 13.16
N ARG A 200 -30.95 14.11 13.66
CA ARG A 200 -32.37 13.72 13.58
C ARG A 200 -33.23 14.46 14.64
N GLN A 201 -32.70 14.69 15.84
CA GLN A 201 -33.40 15.40 16.91
C GLN A 201 -33.60 16.89 16.63
N GLU A 202 -32.74 17.52 15.83
CA GLU A 202 -32.91 18.92 15.41
C GLU A 202 -33.97 19.12 14.31
N ASN A 203 -34.41 18.03 13.65
CA ASN A 203 -35.37 18.08 12.55
C ASN A 203 -36.79 17.55 12.95
N SER A 204 -36.99 17.16 14.21
CA SER A 204 -38.30 16.78 14.79
C SER A 204 -38.83 17.86 15.70
#